data_3d7c0a9f31fab49a2a240160b4f39859
#
_entry.id   3d7c0a9f31fab49a2a240160b4f39859
#
_cell.length_a   1.000
_cell.length_b   1.000
_cell.length_c   1.000
_cell.angle_alpha   90.00
_cell.angle_beta   90.00
_cell.angle_gamma   90.00
#
_symmetry.space_group_name_H-M   'P 1'
#
loop_
_entity.id
_entity.type
_entity.pdbx_description
1 polymer ?
#
loop_
_entity_poly.entity_id
_entity_poly.type
_entity_poly.pdbx_seq_one_letter_code
_entity_poly.pdbx_strand_id
1 'polypeptide(L)'
;MSKNKNIICVNDENKKKKHAAWLFTILLEKKDHLQKKLREKKIETNQVHFRNDKYSVFKKFVKNHKFPNMDFIENKYLVIPIHPKITESKAKYICNQINKII
;
A
#
# COMPACT_ATOMS: atom_id res chain seq x y z
N MET A 1 -12.34 -1.81 -6.16
CA MET A 1 -10.96 -2.29 -6.02
C MET A 1 -10.85 -3.76 -5.71
N SER A 2 -11.68 -4.29 -4.79
CA SER A 2 -11.64 -5.72 -4.41
C SER A 2 -11.82 -6.69 -5.58
N LYS A 3 -12.41 -6.24 -6.68
CA LYS A 3 -12.61 -7.04 -7.89
C LYS A 3 -11.46 -6.95 -8.90
N ASN A 4 -10.48 -6.10 -8.66
CA ASN A 4 -9.33 -5.95 -9.55
C ASN A 4 -8.28 -7.01 -9.21
N LYS A 5 -8.03 -7.92 -10.16
CA LYS A 5 -7.10 -9.05 -9.96
C LYS A 5 -5.63 -8.64 -9.83
N ASN A 6 -5.31 -7.42 -10.23
CA ASN A 6 -3.94 -6.90 -10.15
C ASN A 6 -3.61 -6.29 -8.79
N ILE A 7 -4.58 -6.23 -7.88
CA ILE A 7 -4.44 -5.59 -6.57
C ILE A 7 -4.82 -6.58 -5.48
N ILE A 8 -3.99 -6.62 -4.43
CA ILE A 8 -4.29 -7.32 -3.19
C ILE A 8 -4.51 -6.27 -2.11
N CYS A 9 -5.69 -6.26 -1.50
CA CYS A 9 -5.96 -5.41 -0.34
C CYS A 9 -5.50 -6.12 0.93
N VAL A 10 -4.65 -5.43 1.69
CA VAL A 10 -4.08 -6.01 2.93
C VAL A 10 -5.04 -5.90 4.10
N ASN A 11 -5.96 -4.94 4.02
CA ASN A 11 -6.94 -4.69 5.06
C ASN A 11 -8.06 -5.73 5.00
N ASP A 12 -7.79 -6.89 5.56
CA ASP A 12 -8.77 -7.97 5.59
C ASP A 12 -9.49 -8.01 6.95
N GLU A 13 -10.81 -8.02 6.92
CA GLU A 13 -11.63 -8.18 8.10
C GLU A 13 -12.21 -9.59 8.17
N ASN A 14 -12.17 -10.18 9.34
CA ASN A 14 -12.84 -11.42 9.62
C ASN A 14 -13.77 -11.29 10.85
N LYS A 15 -14.54 -12.33 11.16
CA LYS A 15 -15.49 -12.29 12.26
C LYS A 15 -14.87 -11.99 13.62
N LYS A 16 -13.57 -12.24 13.79
CA LYS A 16 -12.84 -12.08 15.06
C LYS A 16 -12.06 -10.79 15.14
N LYS A 17 -11.91 -10.07 14.02
CA LYS A 17 -11.08 -8.87 13.94
C LYS A 17 -11.78 -7.76 13.17
N LYS A 18 -11.69 -6.55 13.69
CA LYS A 18 -12.09 -5.36 12.97
C LYS A 18 -10.86 -4.49 12.75
N HIS A 19 -10.59 -4.15 11.50
CA HIS A 19 -9.42 -3.35 11.15
C HIS A 19 -9.57 -1.91 11.65
N ALA A 20 -8.56 -1.38 12.34
CA ALA A 20 -8.58 0.00 12.82
C ALA A 20 -8.51 1.04 11.68
N ALA A 21 -8.06 0.59 10.51
CA ALA A 21 -7.97 1.41 9.29
C ALA A 21 -7.12 2.68 9.45
N TRP A 22 -6.01 2.58 10.18
CA TRP A 22 -5.02 3.65 10.25
C TRP A 22 -4.41 3.92 8.88
N LEU A 23 -4.05 2.85 8.18
CA LEU A 23 -3.52 2.91 6.81
C LEU A 23 -4.33 1.97 5.92
N PHE A 24 -4.54 2.36 4.68
CA PHE A 24 -5.14 1.48 3.69
C PHE A 24 -4.06 1.08 2.69
N THR A 25 -3.56 -0.13 2.83
CA THR A 25 -2.42 -0.64 2.06
C THR A 25 -2.88 -1.59 0.98
N ILE A 26 -2.36 -1.41 -0.21
CA ILE A 26 -2.57 -2.32 -1.34
C ILE A 26 -1.23 -2.85 -1.85
N LEU A 27 -1.24 -4.04 -2.41
CA LEU A 27 -0.08 -4.65 -3.05
C LEU A 27 -0.34 -4.79 -4.55
N LEU A 28 0.62 -4.37 -5.36
CA LEU A 28 0.54 -4.53 -6.82
C LEU A 28 1.93 -4.49 -7.44
N GLU A 29 2.08 -5.14 -8.58
CA GLU A 29 3.37 -5.23 -9.28
C GLU A 29 3.85 -3.88 -9.82
N LYS A 30 2.93 -3.07 -10.36
CA LYS A 30 3.26 -1.79 -10.99
C LYS A 30 3.02 -0.61 -10.06
N LYS A 31 3.48 -0.73 -8.82
CA LYS A 31 3.29 0.28 -7.78
C LYS A 31 3.78 1.67 -8.20
N ASP A 32 4.98 1.78 -8.74
CA ASP A 32 5.57 3.06 -9.10
C ASP A 32 4.83 3.74 -10.24
N HIS A 33 4.38 2.96 -11.22
CA HIS A 33 3.56 3.46 -12.30
C HIS A 33 2.23 4.01 -11.78
N LEU A 34 1.56 3.26 -10.91
CA LEU A 34 0.31 3.69 -10.31
C LEU A 34 0.52 4.97 -9.48
N GLN A 35 1.56 5.01 -8.66
CA GLN A 35 1.88 6.18 -7.83
C GLN A 35 2.06 7.43 -8.67
N LYS A 36 2.82 7.32 -9.74
CA LYS A 36 3.05 8.44 -10.66
C LYS A 36 1.74 8.92 -11.29
N LYS A 37 0.93 8.01 -11.79
CA LYS A 37 -0.34 8.35 -12.45
C LYS A 37 -1.36 8.96 -11.48
N LEU A 38 -1.42 8.47 -10.25
CA LEU A 38 -2.28 9.05 -9.23
C LEU A 38 -1.82 10.46 -8.85
N ARG A 39 -0.50 10.68 -8.77
CA ARG A 39 0.05 12.02 -8.50
C ARG A 39 -0.35 13.01 -9.58
N GLU A 40 -0.35 12.61 -10.84
CA GLU A 40 -0.82 13.44 -11.95
C GLU A 40 -2.28 13.85 -11.80
N LYS A 41 -3.07 13.05 -11.10
CA LYS A 41 -4.48 13.32 -10.78
C LYS A 41 -4.67 13.97 -9.40
N LYS A 42 -3.58 14.43 -8.78
CA LYS A 42 -3.56 15.06 -7.44
C LYS A 42 -4.04 14.13 -6.33
N ILE A 43 -3.83 12.84 -6.49
CA ILE A 43 -4.09 11.84 -5.45
C ILE A 43 -2.73 11.45 -4.85
N GLU A 44 -2.52 11.79 -3.58
CA GLU A 44 -1.31 11.41 -2.87
C GLU A 44 -1.33 9.95 -2.44
N THR A 45 -0.19 9.30 -2.62
CA THR A 45 0.05 7.95 -2.14
C THR A 45 1.43 7.89 -1.51
N ASN A 46 1.65 6.94 -0.63
CA ASN A 46 2.92 6.86 0.08
C ASN A 46 3.28 5.41 0.37
N GLN A 47 4.55 5.19 0.66
CA GLN A 47 5.03 3.91 1.15
C GLN A 47 5.11 3.86 2.67
N VAL A 48 4.96 4.94 3.36
CA VAL A 48 4.92 5.18 4.82
C VAL A 48 6.11 4.60 5.59
N HIS A 49 6.37 3.31 5.47
CA HIS A 49 7.42 2.63 6.23
C HIS A 49 8.56 2.19 5.33
N PHE A 50 9.78 2.53 5.74
CA PHE A 50 10.99 1.95 5.16
C PHE A 50 11.33 0.67 5.94
N ARG A 51 11.78 -0.37 5.27
CA ARG A 51 12.08 -1.63 5.94
C ARG A 51 13.25 -1.47 6.92
N ASN A 52 13.03 -1.96 8.14
CA ASN A 52 13.96 -1.74 9.26
C ASN A 52 15.32 -2.41 9.07
N ASP A 53 15.37 -3.55 8.40
CA ASP A 53 16.60 -4.28 8.17
C ASP A 53 17.61 -3.54 7.27
N LYS A 54 17.15 -2.51 6.55
CA LYS A 54 18.01 -1.68 5.70
C LYS A 54 18.64 -0.49 6.45
N TYR A 55 18.19 -0.18 7.66
CA TYR A 55 18.81 0.89 8.44
C TYR A 55 20.16 0.43 8.97
N SER A 56 21.18 1.31 8.87
CA SER A 56 22.54 1.03 9.28
C SER A 56 22.65 0.65 10.77
N VAL A 57 21.79 1.22 11.62
CA VAL A 57 21.76 0.95 13.06
C VAL A 57 21.44 -0.52 13.37
N PHE A 58 20.70 -1.19 12.50
CA PHE A 58 20.30 -2.59 12.67
C PHE A 58 21.20 -3.58 11.94
N LYS A 59 22.17 -3.09 11.16
CA LYS A 59 23.00 -3.92 10.28
C LYS A 59 23.65 -5.11 10.98
N LYS A 60 24.21 -4.89 12.17
CA LYS A 60 24.88 -5.97 12.94
C LYS A 60 23.91 -7.03 13.46
N PHE A 61 22.64 -6.66 13.69
CA PHE A 61 21.63 -7.59 14.20
C PHE A 61 21.03 -8.47 13.12
N VAL A 62 21.08 -8.04 11.86
CA VAL A 62 20.45 -8.74 10.72
C VAL A 62 21.47 -9.36 9.78
N LYS A 63 22.76 -9.29 10.07
CA LYS A 63 23.90 -9.62 9.20
C LYS A 63 23.75 -10.95 8.44
N ASN A 64 23.26 -12.01 9.09
CA ASN A 64 23.12 -13.33 8.49
C ASN A 64 21.65 -13.76 8.34
N HIS A 65 20.73 -12.80 8.45
CA HIS A 65 19.30 -13.08 8.36
C HIS A 65 18.75 -12.68 7.00
N LYS A 66 17.81 -13.49 6.52
CA LYS A 66 17.05 -13.22 5.29
C LYS A 66 15.60 -12.92 5.65
N PHE A 67 15.01 -12.00 4.90
CA PHE A 67 13.63 -11.58 5.12
C PHE A 67 12.84 -11.70 3.80
N PRO A 68 12.51 -12.93 3.39
CA PRO A 68 11.91 -13.16 2.07
C PRO A 68 10.55 -12.49 1.90
N ASN A 69 9.75 -12.39 2.96
CA ASN A 69 8.46 -11.72 2.88
C ASN A 69 8.63 -10.22 2.65
N MET A 70 9.62 -9.59 3.29
CA MET A 70 9.94 -8.18 3.05
C MET A 70 10.48 -7.96 1.64
N ASP A 71 11.34 -8.86 1.17
CA ASP A 71 11.85 -8.80 -0.20
C ASP A 71 10.72 -8.89 -1.20
N PHE A 72 9.72 -9.73 -0.94
CA PHE A 72 8.56 -9.91 -1.80
C PHE A 72 7.71 -8.65 -1.89
N ILE A 73 7.42 -7.99 -0.76
CA ILE A 73 6.48 -6.85 -0.73
C ILE A 73 7.13 -5.49 -0.91
N GLU A 74 8.45 -5.37 -0.75
CA GLU A 74 9.18 -4.09 -0.71
C GLU A 74 8.81 -3.14 -1.85
N ASN A 75 8.70 -3.66 -3.06
CA ASN A 75 8.40 -2.87 -4.25
C ASN A 75 6.94 -2.96 -4.70
N LYS A 76 6.08 -3.51 -3.87
CA LYS A 76 4.69 -3.78 -4.23
C LYS A 76 3.69 -3.01 -3.40
N TYR A 77 4.01 -2.61 -2.17
CA TYR A 77 3.01 -1.99 -1.32
C TYR A 77 2.92 -0.48 -1.50
N LEU A 78 1.71 -0.01 -1.44
CA LEU A 78 1.37 1.40 -1.59
C LEU A 78 0.21 1.71 -0.64
N VAL A 79 0.32 2.83 0.08
CA VAL A 79 -0.74 3.32 0.96
C VAL A 79 -1.53 4.39 0.23
N ILE A 80 -2.83 4.19 0.12
CA ILE A 80 -3.75 5.15 -0.49
C ILE A 80 -4.41 6.01 0.59
N PRO A 81 -4.93 7.22 0.23
CA PRO A 81 -5.44 8.15 1.23
C PRO A 81 -6.60 7.59 2.04
N ILE A 82 -6.51 7.72 3.36
CA ILE A 82 -7.58 7.43 4.30
C ILE A 82 -7.50 8.43 5.45
N HIS A 83 -8.49 9.31 5.57
CA HIS A 83 -8.60 10.29 6.65
C HIS A 83 -10.04 10.83 6.69
N PRO A 84 -10.44 11.55 7.76
CA PRO A 84 -11.84 11.97 7.92
C PRO A 84 -12.40 12.84 6.79
N LYS A 85 -11.57 13.50 6.01
CA LYS A 85 -11.98 14.32 4.87
C LYS A 85 -12.24 13.51 3.59
N ILE A 86 -11.91 12.22 3.57
CA ILE A 86 -12.20 11.35 2.43
C ILE A 86 -13.65 10.88 2.54
N THR A 87 -14.53 11.49 1.74
CA THR A 87 -15.94 11.09 1.64
C THR A 87 -16.07 9.80 0.83
N GLU A 88 -17.24 9.17 0.90
CA GLU A 88 -17.54 8.00 0.06
C GLU A 88 -17.37 8.31 -1.43
N SER A 89 -17.81 9.48 -1.85
CA SER A 89 -17.68 9.97 -3.22
C SER A 89 -16.20 10.08 -3.64
N LYS A 90 -15.34 10.62 -2.78
CA LYS A 90 -13.90 10.72 -3.03
C LYS A 90 -13.25 9.34 -3.07
N ALA A 91 -13.65 8.45 -2.17
CA ALA A 91 -13.13 7.08 -2.16
C ALA A 91 -13.49 6.35 -3.45
N LYS A 92 -14.72 6.47 -3.93
CA LYS A 92 -15.15 5.91 -5.23
C LYS A 92 -14.35 6.48 -6.38
N TYR A 93 -14.10 7.79 -6.38
CA TYR A 93 -13.27 8.44 -7.39
C TYR A 93 -11.86 7.86 -7.42
N ILE A 94 -11.22 7.74 -6.26
CA ILE A 94 -9.87 7.17 -6.14
C ILE A 94 -9.85 5.74 -6.66
N CYS A 95 -10.78 4.91 -6.27
CA CYS A 95 -10.90 3.52 -6.73
C CYS A 95 -11.08 3.44 -8.24
N ASN A 96 -11.92 4.30 -8.81
CA ASN A 96 -12.13 4.35 -10.26
C ASN A 96 -10.86 4.74 -11.00
N GLN A 97 -10.10 5.72 -10.49
CA GLN A 97 -8.85 6.11 -11.10
C GLN A 97 -7.82 4.96 -11.05
N ILE A 98 -7.72 4.28 -9.93
CA ILE A 98 -6.83 3.13 -9.80
C ILE A 98 -7.20 2.05 -10.83
N ASN A 99 -8.47 1.72 -10.92
CA ASN A 99 -8.95 0.69 -11.86
C ASN A 99 -8.74 1.07 -13.33
N LYS A 100 -8.74 2.35 -13.66
CA LYS A 100 -8.44 2.82 -15.02
C LYS A 100 -6.95 2.75 -15.36
N ILE A 101 -6.09 2.91 -14.38
CA ILE A 101 -4.64 2.96 -14.59
C ILE A 101 -4.05 1.56 -14.73
N ILE A 102 -4.58 0.59 -14.02
CA ILE A 102 -4.04 -0.78 -13.98
C ILE A 102 -5.00 -1.83 -14.53
#